data_397638bbeeaeb791fdde9275c74a3a5e
#
_entry.id   397638bbeeaeb791fdde9275c74a3a5e
#
_cell.length_a   1.000
_cell.length_b   1.000
_cell.length_c   1.000
_cell.angle_alpha   90.00
_cell.angle_beta   90.00
_cell.angle_gamma   90.00
#
_symmetry.space_group_name_H-M   'P 1'
#
loop_
_entity.id
_entity.type
_entity.pdbx_description
1 polymer ?
#
loop_
_entity_poly.entity_id
_entity_poly.type
_entity_poly.pdbx_seq_one_letter_code
_entity_poly.pdbx_strand_id
1 'polypeptide(L)' 'EYAQGHYYKISANPENQNAKDFEISIHFQDGPIPEHGVNGVTSEALLKVLIHRTKTLDEKFPSEFNKQAIIYMESALE' A
#
# COMPACT_ATOMS: atom_id res chain seq x y z
N GLU A 1 -7.90 -12.01 16.67
CA GLU A 1 -7.36 -10.81 17.25
C GLU A 1 -6.00 -10.48 16.69
N TYR A 2 -5.77 -9.21 16.37
CA TYR A 2 -4.61 -8.83 15.57
C TYR A 2 -3.68 -7.95 16.38
N ALA A 3 -2.38 -8.17 16.24
CA ALA A 3 -1.39 -7.29 16.83
C ALA A 3 -1.50 -5.90 16.23
N GLN A 4 -1.35 -4.89 17.07
CA GLN A 4 -1.45 -3.51 16.65
C GLN A 4 -0.38 -3.20 15.61
N GLY A 5 -0.76 -2.53 14.54
CA GLY A 5 0.17 -2.18 13.47
C GLY A 5 0.33 -3.23 12.40
N HIS A 6 -0.38 -4.36 12.49
CA HIS A 6 -0.23 -5.44 11.52
C HIS A 6 -1.48 -5.70 10.71
N TYR A 7 -2.59 -5.09 11.08
CA TYR A 7 -3.85 -5.31 10.38
C TYR A 7 -4.53 -3.97 10.09
N TYR A 8 -4.92 -3.79 8.84
CA TYR A 8 -5.60 -2.57 8.42
C TYR A 8 -6.76 -2.89 7.49
N LYS A 9 -7.80 -2.10 7.58
CA LYS A 9 -8.95 -2.23 6.72
C LYS A 9 -9.20 -0.89 6.03
N ILE A 10 -9.36 -0.93 4.72
CA ILE A 10 -9.66 0.25 3.93
C ILE A 10 -11.01 0.06 3.28
N SER A 11 -11.90 1.03 3.45
CA SER A 11 -13.24 0.93 2.91
C SER A 11 -13.64 2.25 2.26
N ALA A 12 -14.73 2.21 1.51
CA ALA A 12 -15.24 3.40 0.86
C ALA A 12 -15.67 4.45 1.88
N ASN A 13 -15.43 5.71 1.55
CA ASN A 13 -15.90 6.81 2.39
C ASN A 13 -17.41 6.92 2.26
N PRO A 14 -18.17 6.68 3.35
CA PRO A 14 -19.62 6.71 3.28
C PRO A 14 -20.21 8.08 2.93
N GLU A 15 -19.42 9.15 3.08
CA GLU A 15 -19.89 10.49 2.73
C GLU A 15 -19.70 10.82 1.26
N ASN A 16 -18.99 10.00 0.52
CA ASN A 16 -18.78 10.21 -0.90
C ASN A 16 -19.87 9.48 -1.68
N GLN A 17 -20.85 10.23 -2.17
CA GLN A 17 -22.02 9.65 -2.82
C GLN A 17 -21.67 8.93 -4.13
N ASN A 18 -20.52 9.23 -4.71
CA ASN A 18 -20.10 8.61 -5.95
C ASN A 18 -19.18 7.42 -5.73
N ALA A 19 -18.81 7.13 -4.50
CA ALA A 19 -17.94 6.02 -4.20
C ALA A 19 -18.72 4.71 -4.27
N LYS A 20 -18.12 3.69 -4.85
CA LYS A 20 -18.69 2.35 -4.81
C LYS A 20 -18.26 1.69 -3.52
N ASP A 21 -19.12 0.80 -3.03
CA ASP A 21 -18.78 0.03 -1.84
C ASP A 21 -17.59 -0.87 -2.14
N PHE A 22 -16.58 -0.78 -1.30
CA PHE A 22 -15.46 -1.69 -1.38
C PHE A 22 -14.82 -1.82 0.00
N GLU A 23 -14.10 -2.90 0.18
CA GLU A 23 -13.39 -3.13 1.42
C GLU A 23 -12.15 -3.93 1.12
N ILE A 24 -11.01 -3.47 1.62
CA ILE A 24 -9.73 -4.15 1.45
C ILE A 24 -9.12 -4.36 2.81
N SER A 25 -8.73 -5.60 3.09
CA SER A 25 -8.03 -5.93 4.33
C SER A 25 -6.56 -6.16 4.01
N ILE A 26 -5.69 -5.56 4.81
CA ILE A 26 -4.25 -5.70 4.64
C ILE A 26 -3.67 -6.29 5.91
N HIS A 27 -3.03 -7.44 5.77
CA HIS A 27 -2.30 -8.08 6.86
C HIS A 27 -0.81 -7.94 6.60
N PHE A 28 -0.10 -7.28 7.49
CA PHE A 28 1.35 -7.20 7.38
C PHE A 28 1.98 -8.40 8.06
N GLN A 29 3.17 -8.77 7.59
CA GLN A 29 3.90 -9.89 8.16
C GLN A 29 4.11 -9.67 9.65
N ASP A 30 3.71 -10.65 10.46
CA ASP A 30 3.82 -10.58 11.91
C ASP A 30 4.75 -11.69 12.36
N GLY A 31 5.95 -11.30 12.80
CA GLY A 31 6.97 -12.22 13.24
C GLY A 31 7.85 -12.71 12.11
N PRO A 32 9.03 -13.26 12.46
CA PRO A 32 9.98 -13.72 11.45
C PRO A 32 9.41 -14.90 10.65
N ILE A 33 9.68 -14.90 9.36
CA ILE A 33 9.18 -15.96 8.48
C ILE A 33 9.67 -17.35 8.88
N PRO A 34 10.94 -17.52 9.26
CA PRO A 34 11.37 -18.87 9.67
C PRO A 34 10.61 -19.44 10.85
N GLU A 35 10.07 -18.58 11.72
CA GLU A 35 9.35 -19.04 12.92
C GLU A 35 7.85 -19.10 12.71
N HIS A 36 7.30 -18.17 11.94
CA HIS A 36 5.84 -18.02 11.83
C HIS A 36 5.32 -18.26 10.43
N GLY A 37 6.21 -18.54 9.47
CA GLY A 37 5.80 -18.68 8.09
C GLY A 37 5.38 -17.33 7.50
N VAL A 38 5.00 -17.36 6.22
CA VAL A 38 4.50 -16.16 5.56
C VAL A 38 3.04 -15.98 5.97
N ASN A 39 2.76 -14.93 6.73
CA ASN A 39 1.41 -14.69 7.21
C ASN A 39 0.87 -13.30 6.83
N GLY A 40 1.60 -12.58 5.98
CA GLY A 40 1.15 -11.27 5.52
C GLY A 40 2.11 -10.68 4.52
N VAL A 41 1.88 -9.40 4.18
CA VAL A 41 2.73 -8.69 3.22
C VAL A 41 3.78 -7.89 3.97
N THR A 42 4.87 -7.54 3.28
CA THR A 42 5.88 -6.65 3.84
C THR A 42 5.63 -5.24 3.37
N SER A 43 6.16 -4.27 4.14
CA SER A 43 6.10 -2.87 3.72
C SER A 43 6.77 -2.66 2.38
N GLU A 44 7.89 -3.34 2.16
CA GLU A 44 8.61 -3.23 0.89
C GLU A 44 7.78 -3.70 -0.29
N ALA A 45 7.06 -4.82 -0.13
CA ALA A 45 6.22 -5.34 -1.20
C ALA A 45 5.10 -4.37 -1.54
N LEU A 46 4.45 -3.82 -0.51
CA LEU A 46 3.36 -2.88 -0.73
C LEU A 46 3.88 -1.59 -1.34
N LEU A 47 5.04 -1.14 -0.91
CA LEU A 47 5.66 0.07 -1.45
C LEU A 47 5.99 -0.09 -2.92
N LYS A 48 6.47 -1.28 -3.32
CA LYS A 48 6.76 -1.55 -4.74
C LYS A 48 5.49 -1.48 -5.59
N VAL A 49 4.37 -1.95 -5.06
CA VAL A 49 3.10 -1.85 -5.76
C VAL A 49 2.72 -0.38 -5.96
N LEU A 50 2.88 0.43 -4.93
CA LEU A 50 2.56 1.86 -5.00
C LEU A 50 3.45 2.58 -5.99
N ILE A 51 4.74 2.23 -6.02
CA ILE A 51 5.68 2.83 -6.97
C ILE A 51 5.26 2.49 -8.40
N HIS A 52 4.95 1.23 -8.67
CA HIS A 52 4.55 0.81 -10.00
C HIS A 52 3.27 1.52 -10.43
N ARG A 53 2.30 1.60 -9.55
CA ARG A 53 1.04 2.27 -9.86
C ARG A 53 1.27 3.74 -10.18
N THR A 54 2.10 4.40 -9.35
CA THR A 54 2.35 5.84 -9.54
C THR A 54 3.10 6.10 -10.85
N LYS A 55 4.07 5.23 -11.19
CA LYS A 55 4.78 5.36 -12.46
C LYS A 55 3.84 5.20 -13.65
N THR A 56 2.94 4.23 -13.56
CA THR A 56 1.96 3.99 -14.62
C THR A 56 1.04 5.20 -14.80
N LEU A 57 0.59 5.78 -13.69
CA LEU A 57 -0.25 6.97 -13.75
C LEU A 57 0.51 8.16 -14.32
N ASP A 58 1.80 8.30 -13.95
CA ASP A 58 2.59 9.42 -14.43
C ASP A 58 2.82 9.36 -15.95
N GLU A 59 2.87 8.13 -16.50
CA GLU A 59 2.99 7.98 -17.94
C GLU A 59 1.76 8.52 -18.67
N LYS A 60 0.58 8.30 -18.09
CA LYS A 60 -0.66 8.74 -18.69
C LYS A 60 -0.97 10.20 -18.39
N PHE A 61 -0.69 10.61 -17.17
CA PHE A 61 -1.00 11.96 -16.68
C PHE A 61 0.20 12.52 -15.95
N PRO A 62 1.23 13.00 -16.71
CA PRO A 62 2.46 13.47 -16.08
C PRO A 62 2.19 14.60 -15.09
N SER A 63 2.84 14.53 -13.95
CA SER A 63 2.69 15.55 -12.93
C SER A 63 3.94 15.57 -12.05
N GLU A 64 4.31 16.77 -11.60
CA GLU A 64 5.44 16.91 -10.70
C GLU A 64 5.18 16.22 -9.37
N PHE A 65 3.92 16.20 -8.94
CA PHE A 65 3.57 15.51 -7.69
C PHE A 65 3.83 14.00 -7.81
N ASN A 66 3.48 13.41 -8.95
CA ASN A 66 3.74 12.00 -9.18
C ASN A 66 5.23 11.71 -9.20
N LYS A 67 6.00 12.56 -9.87
CA LYS A 67 7.45 12.38 -9.95
C LYS A 67 8.10 12.49 -8.58
N GLN A 68 7.67 13.46 -7.76
CA GLN A 68 8.17 13.60 -6.40
C GLN A 68 7.80 12.39 -5.54
N ALA A 69 6.56 11.92 -5.67
CA ALA A 69 6.12 10.75 -4.91
C ALA A 69 6.95 9.53 -5.23
N ILE A 70 7.28 9.32 -6.50
CA ILE A 70 8.10 8.19 -6.92
C ILE A 70 9.48 8.26 -6.27
N ILE A 71 10.08 9.45 -6.28
CA ILE A 71 11.41 9.65 -5.70
C ILE A 71 11.39 9.32 -4.21
N TYR A 72 10.39 9.82 -3.49
CA TYR A 72 10.32 9.59 -2.05
C TYR A 72 10.08 8.11 -1.74
N MET A 73 9.22 7.46 -2.52
CA MET A 73 8.92 6.05 -2.29
C MET A 73 10.13 5.18 -2.61
N GLU A 74 10.85 5.51 -3.67
CA GLU A 74 12.07 4.75 -4.01
C GLU A 74 13.15 4.96 -2.96
N SER A 75 13.24 6.17 -2.41
CA SER A 75 14.18 6.42 -1.33
C SER A 75 13.85 5.60 -0.10
N ALA A 76 12.56 5.42 0.17
CA ALA A 76 12.14 4.63 1.33
C ALA A 76 12.52 3.16 1.19
N LEU A 77 12.67 2.66 -0.05
CA LEU A 77 13.08 1.28 -0.28
C LEU A 77 14.56 1.04 -0.03
N GLU A 78 15.38 2.09 -0.10
CA GLU A 78 16.81 1.97 0.15
C GLU A 78 17.10 1.83 1.64
#